data_4d4643fa1c6599e1e6fff38a67595e2c
#
_entry.id   4d4643fa1c6599e1e6fff38a67595e2c
#
_cell.length_a   1.000
_cell.length_b   1.000
_cell.length_c   1.000
_cell.angle_alpha   90.00
_cell.angle_beta   90.00
_cell.angle_gamma   90.00
#
_symmetry.space_group_name_H-M   'P 1'
#
loop_
_entity.id
_entity.type
_entity.pdbx_description
1 polymer ?
#
loop_
_entity_poly.entity_id
_entity_poly.type
_entity_poly.pdbx_seq_one_letter_code
_entity_poly.pdbx_strand_id
1 'polypeptide(L)'
;MINSDFSNIDCKSPFEYIKVSRDIEGGQFEGLKRLNISCMSSYTAQVLKPYIVTEMAKRNYDVSLYFSPYNTFEQEILDKDSGFFYSKPNVILIHFRIEDIDENLSNNFYSFTKKELKNKKKYILDRVQSILEMLEGKVSGNIIVYNFSFSESLSVPIHDPMQSFSQDRFISELPKSQA
;
A
#
# COMPACT_ATOMS: atom_id res chain seq x y z
N MET A 1 31.52 9.52 -13.77
CA MET A 1 30.95 8.89 -12.55
C MET A 1 30.29 10.02 -11.78
N ILE A 2 28.98 9.97 -11.66
CA ILE A 2 28.21 10.98 -10.93
C ILE A 2 28.18 10.50 -9.48
N ASN A 3 28.66 11.33 -8.58
CA ASN A 3 28.66 11.06 -7.15
C ASN A 3 27.19 11.00 -6.68
N SER A 4 26.74 9.82 -6.22
CA SER A 4 25.33 9.51 -5.95
C SER A 4 24.90 9.94 -4.54
N ASP A 5 25.27 11.16 -4.12
CA ASP A 5 24.74 11.68 -2.86
C ASP A 5 23.36 12.33 -3.08
N PHE A 6 22.32 11.53 -2.92
CA PHE A 6 20.92 11.98 -2.97
C PHE A 6 20.38 12.47 -1.62
N SER A 7 21.19 12.46 -0.56
CA SER A 7 20.74 12.77 0.81
C SER A 7 20.17 14.19 0.96
N ASN A 8 20.61 15.12 0.11
CA ASN A 8 20.25 16.53 0.15
C ASN A 8 19.10 16.91 -0.81
N ILE A 9 18.47 15.95 -1.48
CA ILE A 9 17.33 16.25 -2.34
C ILE A 9 16.12 16.65 -1.48
N ASP A 10 15.62 17.88 -1.68
CA ASP A 10 14.41 18.40 -1.02
C ASP A 10 13.33 18.69 -2.07
N CYS A 11 12.46 17.72 -2.31
CA CYS A 11 11.33 17.89 -3.21
C CYS A 11 10.14 18.48 -2.45
N LYS A 12 9.65 19.64 -2.91
CA LYS A 12 8.53 20.39 -2.29
C LYS A 12 7.20 20.22 -3.04
N SER A 13 7.24 19.64 -4.23
CA SER A 13 6.06 19.47 -5.06
C SER A 13 6.03 18.11 -5.77
N PRO A 14 4.85 17.59 -6.14
CA PRO A 14 4.74 16.36 -6.93
C PRO A 14 5.53 16.41 -8.24
N PHE A 15 5.60 17.58 -8.87
CA PHE A 15 6.34 17.79 -10.11
C PHE A 15 7.86 17.59 -9.92
N GLU A 16 8.41 18.06 -8.80
CA GLU A 16 9.82 17.85 -8.46
C GLU A 16 10.13 16.37 -8.23
N TYR A 17 9.26 15.65 -7.51
CA TYR A 17 9.40 14.21 -7.36
C TYR A 17 9.41 13.46 -8.70
N ILE A 18 8.50 13.82 -9.62
CA ILE A 18 8.46 13.23 -10.97
C ILE A 18 9.74 13.50 -11.74
N LYS A 19 10.26 14.73 -11.69
CA LYS A 19 11.49 15.09 -12.37
C LYS A 19 12.69 14.32 -11.80
N VAL A 20 12.88 14.39 -10.50
CA VAL A 20 13.99 13.74 -9.80
C VAL A 20 13.96 12.22 -9.99
N SER A 21 12.79 11.60 -9.90
CA SER A 21 12.68 10.15 -10.12
C SER A 21 13.09 9.73 -11.53
N ARG A 22 12.75 10.52 -12.55
CA ARG A 22 13.19 10.26 -13.93
C ARG A 22 14.70 10.37 -14.10
N ASP A 23 15.31 11.38 -13.48
CA ASP A 23 16.75 11.58 -13.50
C ASP A 23 17.47 10.40 -12.81
N ILE A 24 16.91 9.88 -11.70
CA ILE A 24 17.43 8.70 -11.00
C ILE A 24 17.27 7.45 -11.89
N GLU A 25 16.12 7.21 -12.47
CA GLU A 25 15.86 6.03 -13.32
C GLU A 25 16.67 6.05 -14.62
N GLY A 26 16.99 7.22 -15.16
CA GLY A 26 17.83 7.38 -16.35
C GLY A 26 19.34 7.35 -16.10
N GLY A 27 19.76 7.43 -14.85
CA GLY A 27 21.17 7.47 -14.44
C GLY A 27 21.72 6.07 -14.11
N GLN A 28 23.05 5.95 -14.24
CA GLN A 28 23.80 4.82 -13.70
C GLN A 28 24.56 5.31 -12.46
N PHE A 29 24.10 4.90 -11.29
CA PHE A 29 24.67 5.29 -10.02
C PHE A 29 25.37 4.12 -9.37
N GLU A 30 26.66 4.30 -9.07
CA GLU A 30 27.43 3.28 -8.35
C GLU A 30 27.23 3.46 -6.83
N GLY A 31 27.22 2.34 -6.11
CA GLY A 31 27.19 2.35 -4.64
C GLY A 31 25.78 2.27 -4.04
N LEU A 32 24.73 2.35 -4.83
CA LEU A 32 23.37 2.12 -4.34
C LEU A 32 23.08 0.62 -4.13
N LYS A 33 22.38 0.30 -3.06
CA LYS A 33 21.93 -1.07 -2.77
C LYS A 33 20.67 -1.38 -3.56
N ARG A 34 20.68 -2.45 -4.33
CA ARG A 34 19.48 -2.89 -5.05
C ARG A 34 18.39 -3.36 -4.11
N LEU A 35 17.16 -2.90 -4.36
CA LEU A 35 15.96 -3.26 -3.61
C LEU A 35 14.79 -3.45 -4.57
N ASN A 36 14.25 -4.66 -4.61
CA ASN A 36 13.05 -4.97 -5.39
C ASN A 36 11.83 -4.81 -4.51
N ILE A 37 10.90 -3.96 -4.91
CA ILE A 37 9.65 -3.70 -4.19
C ILE A 37 8.48 -4.06 -5.10
N SER A 38 7.60 -4.93 -4.64
CA SER A 38 6.31 -5.18 -5.30
C SER A 38 5.19 -4.51 -4.53
N CYS A 39 4.38 -3.75 -5.25
CA CYS A 39 3.20 -3.09 -4.71
C CYS A 39 1.95 -3.77 -5.26
N MET A 40 1.20 -4.42 -4.38
CA MET A 40 -0.09 -5.03 -4.65
C MET A 40 -1.18 -4.15 -4.06
N SER A 41 -2.11 -3.67 -4.87
CA SER A 41 -3.11 -2.73 -4.39
C SER A 41 -4.49 -2.96 -5.00
N SER A 42 -5.51 -2.61 -4.26
CA SER A 42 -6.89 -2.58 -4.73
C SER A 42 -7.22 -1.30 -5.53
N TYR A 43 -6.23 -0.45 -5.78
CA TYR A 43 -6.36 0.78 -6.55
C TYR A 43 -5.10 1.04 -7.39
N THR A 44 -5.13 2.03 -8.26
CA THR A 44 -4.00 2.42 -9.11
C THR A 44 -2.90 3.10 -8.28
N ALA A 45 -1.89 2.33 -7.87
CA ALA A 45 -0.81 2.80 -6.99
C ALA A 45 0.42 3.34 -7.74
N GLN A 46 0.45 3.29 -9.08
CA GLN A 46 1.59 3.75 -9.90
C GLN A 46 1.96 5.23 -9.66
N VAL A 47 1.01 6.02 -9.21
CA VAL A 47 1.24 7.44 -8.83
C VAL A 47 2.24 7.59 -7.68
N LEU A 48 2.46 6.53 -6.88
CA LEU A 48 3.43 6.51 -5.79
C LEU A 48 4.88 6.31 -6.27
N LYS A 49 5.08 5.84 -7.49
CA LYS A 49 6.40 5.50 -8.04
C LYS A 49 7.44 6.61 -7.86
N PRO A 50 7.19 7.86 -8.27
CA PRO A 50 8.17 8.93 -8.15
C PRO A 50 8.62 9.18 -6.70
N TYR A 51 7.67 9.09 -5.77
CA TYR A 51 7.95 9.28 -4.34
C TYR A 51 8.81 8.15 -3.80
N ILE A 52 8.47 6.89 -4.10
CA ILE A 52 9.23 5.73 -3.64
C ILE A 52 10.65 5.77 -4.19
N VAL A 53 10.82 5.99 -5.51
CA VAL A 53 12.15 6.06 -6.14
C VAL A 53 13.00 7.13 -5.47
N THR A 54 12.49 8.35 -5.35
CA THR A 54 13.22 9.47 -4.78
C THR A 54 13.58 9.25 -3.31
N GLU A 55 12.60 8.83 -2.49
CA GLU A 55 12.82 8.64 -1.06
C GLU A 55 13.76 7.46 -0.75
N MET A 56 13.75 6.44 -1.58
CA MET A 56 14.67 5.31 -1.42
C MET A 56 16.08 5.65 -1.90
N ALA A 57 16.23 6.45 -2.96
CA ALA A 57 17.53 6.93 -3.40
C ALA A 57 18.22 7.79 -2.32
N LYS A 58 17.48 8.65 -1.61
CA LYS A 58 17.98 9.39 -0.43
C LYS A 58 18.56 8.47 0.66
N ARG A 59 18.13 7.23 0.70
CA ARG A 59 18.56 6.19 1.65
C ARG A 59 19.58 5.23 1.05
N ASN A 60 20.18 5.58 -0.07
CA ASN A 60 21.16 4.79 -0.81
C ASN A 60 20.61 3.47 -1.38
N TYR A 61 19.34 3.46 -1.79
CA TYR A 61 18.76 2.33 -2.50
C TYR A 61 18.43 2.65 -3.96
N ASP A 62 18.83 1.75 -4.86
CA ASP A 62 18.34 1.67 -6.23
C ASP A 62 17.15 0.71 -6.25
N VAL A 63 15.95 1.25 -6.50
CA VAL A 63 14.72 0.45 -6.41
C VAL A 63 14.22 0.01 -7.77
N SER A 64 13.92 -1.28 -7.88
CA SER A 64 13.09 -1.84 -8.94
C SER A 64 11.67 -2.02 -8.43
N LEU A 65 10.70 -1.36 -9.07
CA LEU A 65 9.31 -1.33 -8.63
C LEU A 65 8.44 -2.17 -9.59
N TYR A 66 7.71 -3.11 -9.04
CA TYR A 66 6.62 -3.78 -9.71
C TYR A 66 5.29 -3.35 -9.08
N PHE A 67 4.33 -2.97 -9.90
CA PHE A 67 2.95 -2.70 -9.48
C PHE A 67 2.04 -3.75 -10.11
N SER A 68 1.36 -4.52 -9.28
CA SER A 68 0.36 -5.45 -9.79
C SER A 68 -0.78 -4.72 -10.51
N PRO A 69 -1.47 -5.37 -11.45
CA PRO A 69 -2.70 -4.82 -11.99
C PRO A 69 -3.74 -4.60 -10.88
N TYR A 70 -4.71 -3.74 -11.18
CA TYR A 70 -5.78 -3.37 -10.25
C TYR A 70 -6.47 -4.60 -9.66
N ASN A 71 -6.46 -4.72 -8.32
CA ASN A 71 -7.19 -5.73 -7.54
C ASN A 71 -6.94 -7.20 -7.97
N THR A 72 -5.71 -7.53 -8.39
CA THR A 72 -5.34 -8.87 -8.87
C THR A 72 -4.52 -9.67 -7.86
N PHE A 73 -4.77 -9.51 -6.56
CA PHE A 73 -3.96 -10.15 -5.51
C PHE A 73 -3.83 -11.66 -5.70
N GLU A 74 -4.97 -12.36 -5.80
CA GLU A 74 -4.99 -13.80 -5.91
C GLU A 74 -4.37 -14.29 -7.22
N GLN A 75 -4.68 -13.63 -8.33
CA GLN A 75 -4.13 -13.98 -9.63
C GLN A 75 -2.61 -13.90 -9.63
N GLU A 76 -2.07 -12.80 -9.11
CA GLU A 76 -0.63 -12.59 -9.01
C GLU A 76 0.06 -13.61 -8.09
N ILE A 77 -0.59 -14.00 -6.98
CA ILE A 77 -0.02 -14.95 -6.01
C ILE A 77 -0.17 -16.41 -6.47
N LEU A 78 -1.21 -16.73 -7.23
CA LEU A 78 -1.48 -18.10 -7.69
C LEU A 78 -0.74 -18.44 -8.98
N ASP A 79 -0.50 -17.47 -9.84
CA ASP A 79 0.25 -17.64 -11.07
C ASP A 79 1.76 -17.50 -10.82
N LYS A 80 2.49 -18.60 -10.92
CA LYS A 80 3.95 -18.64 -10.74
C LYS A 80 4.69 -17.85 -11.83
N ASP A 81 4.06 -17.61 -12.95
CA ASP A 81 4.60 -16.85 -14.07
C ASP A 81 4.12 -15.40 -14.09
N SER A 82 3.54 -14.93 -12.98
CA SER A 82 3.11 -13.54 -12.80
C SER A 82 4.29 -12.58 -12.70
N GLY A 83 4.04 -11.31 -13.03
CA GLY A 83 5.02 -10.24 -12.85
C GLY A 83 5.47 -10.08 -11.40
N PHE A 84 4.61 -10.42 -10.44
CA PHE A 84 4.93 -10.43 -9.02
C PHE A 84 6.11 -11.37 -8.70
N PHE A 85 6.08 -12.63 -9.16
CA PHE A 85 7.18 -13.57 -8.93
C PHE A 85 8.43 -13.24 -9.76
N TYR A 86 8.26 -12.75 -10.99
CA TYR A 86 9.40 -12.29 -11.80
C TYR A 86 10.14 -11.11 -11.19
N SER A 87 9.47 -10.25 -10.45
CA SER A 87 10.08 -9.11 -9.77
C SER A 87 11.00 -9.51 -8.61
N LYS A 88 10.88 -10.73 -8.08
CA LYS A 88 11.66 -11.27 -6.94
C LYS A 88 11.72 -10.27 -5.78
N PRO A 89 10.59 -9.92 -5.18
CA PRO A 89 10.52 -8.82 -4.24
C PRO A 89 11.28 -9.08 -2.95
N ASN A 90 12.06 -8.09 -2.51
CA ASN A 90 12.62 -8.04 -1.15
C ASN A 90 11.61 -7.44 -0.17
N VAL A 91 10.73 -6.57 -0.69
CA VAL A 91 9.66 -5.94 0.09
C VAL A 91 8.37 -6.02 -0.72
N ILE A 92 7.30 -6.41 -0.05
CA ILE A 92 5.95 -6.49 -0.61
C ILE A 92 5.08 -5.49 0.14
N LEU A 93 4.56 -4.50 -0.59
CA LEU A 93 3.63 -3.50 -0.06
C LEU A 93 2.22 -3.93 -0.43
N ILE A 94 1.36 -4.09 0.55
CA ILE A 94 -0.04 -4.45 0.35
C ILE A 94 -0.92 -3.29 0.78
N HIS A 95 -1.73 -2.81 -0.15
CA HIS A 95 -2.62 -1.68 0.05
C HIS A 95 -4.06 -2.06 -0.27
N PHE A 96 -4.95 -1.84 0.69
CA PHE A 96 -6.37 -1.98 0.48
C PHE A 96 -7.09 -0.67 0.76
N ARG A 97 -8.03 -0.30 -0.09
CA ARG A 97 -9.09 0.64 0.29
C ARG A 97 -10.28 -0.17 0.83
N ILE A 98 -10.90 0.36 1.86
CA ILE A 98 -12.07 -0.30 2.47
C ILE A 98 -13.21 -0.42 1.47
N GLU A 99 -13.39 0.59 0.63
CA GLU A 99 -14.43 0.66 -0.40
C GLU A 99 -14.29 -0.45 -1.45
N ASP A 100 -13.06 -0.88 -1.72
CA ASP A 100 -12.80 -1.97 -2.68
C ASP A 100 -13.07 -3.36 -2.06
N ILE A 101 -13.12 -3.45 -0.74
CA ILE A 101 -13.50 -4.67 -0.02
C ILE A 101 -15.01 -4.67 0.28
N ASP A 102 -15.56 -3.54 0.71
CA ASP A 102 -16.96 -3.36 1.04
C ASP A 102 -17.43 -1.96 0.62
N GLU A 103 -18.00 -1.85 -0.58
CA GLU A 103 -18.44 -0.62 -1.22
C GLU A 103 -19.46 0.18 -0.37
N ASN A 104 -20.28 -0.53 0.39
CA ASN A 104 -21.33 0.13 1.18
C ASN A 104 -20.83 0.70 2.51
N LEU A 105 -19.61 0.34 2.93
CA LEU A 105 -19.16 0.69 4.27
C LEU A 105 -18.85 2.18 4.41
N SER A 106 -18.32 2.83 3.37
CA SER A 106 -18.01 4.28 3.42
C SER A 106 -19.28 5.13 3.34
N ASN A 107 -20.20 4.79 2.42
CA ASN A 107 -21.36 5.63 2.12
C ASN A 107 -22.51 5.42 3.10
N ASN A 108 -22.64 4.23 3.69
CA ASN A 108 -23.80 3.83 4.49
C ASN A 108 -23.41 3.42 5.92
N PHE A 109 -22.26 3.84 6.44
CA PHE A 109 -21.73 3.40 7.73
C PHE A 109 -22.76 3.48 8.86
N TYR A 110 -23.44 4.62 8.98
CA TYR A 110 -24.39 4.87 10.05
C TYR A 110 -25.76 4.18 9.86
N SER A 111 -26.01 3.55 8.73
CA SER A 111 -27.19 2.72 8.51
C SER A 111 -27.05 1.31 9.10
N PHE A 112 -25.81 0.89 9.39
CA PHE A 112 -25.55 -0.44 9.93
C PHE A 112 -25.70 -0.50 11.45
N THR A 113 -26.24 -1.61 11.90
CA THR A 113 -26.24 -1.95 13.32
C THR A 113 -24.84 -2.33 13.80
N LYS A 114 -24.59 -2.24 15.12
CA LYS A 114 -23.32 -2.68 15.72
C LYS A 114 -22.94 -4.11 15.36
N LYS A 115 -23.94 -5.02 15.24
CA LYS A 115 -23.71 -6.42 14.85
C LYS A 115 -23.24 -6.52 13.40
N GLU A 116 -23.86 -5.79 12.49
CA GLU A 116 -23.47 -5.77 11.08
C GLU A 116 -22.06 -5.20 10.90
N LEU A 117 -21.75 -4.11 11.58
CA LEU A 117 -20.40 -3.53 11.54
C LEU A 117 -19.33 -4.48 12.12
N LYS A 118 -19.66 -5.25 13.15
CA LYS A 118 -18.76 -6.29 13.66
C LYS A 118 -18.53 -7.40 12.62
N ASN A 119 -19.55 -7.79 11.89
CA ASN A 119 -19.42 -8.79 10.82
C ASN A 119 -18.61 -8.26 9.64
N LYS A 120 -18.83 -6.99 9.25
CA LYS A 120 -18.04 -6.31 8.21
C LYS A 120 -16.57 -6.18 8.61
N LYS A 121 -16.29 -5.81 9.85
CA LYS A 121 -14.92 -5.79 10.39
C LYS A 121 -14.26 -7.16 10.26
N LYS A 122 -14.95 -8.22 10.67
CA LYS A 122 -14.44 -9.58 10.53
C LYS A 122 -14.16 -9.93 9.06
N TYR A 123 -15.09 -9.63 8.17
CA TYR A 123 -14.94 -9.89 6.73
C TYR A 123 -13.71 -9.20 6.14
N ILE A 124 -13.47 -7.92 6.49
CA ILE A 124 -12.28 -7.18 6.04
C ILE A 124 -10.99 -7.85 6.54
N LEU A 125 -10.95 -8.22 7.82
CA LEU A 125 -9.78 -8.87 8.41
C LEU A 125 -9.54 -10.27 7.82
N ASP A 126 -10.59 -11.06 7.64
CA ASP A 126 -10.51 -12.39 7.01
C ASP A 126 -9.98 -12.27 5.56
N ARG A 127 -10.36 -11.21 4.83
CA ARG A 127 -9.85 -10.93 3.47
C ARG A 127 -8.35 -10.67 3.46
N VAL A 128 -7.87 -9.82 4.36
CA VAL A 128 -6.43 -9.52 4.49
C VAL A 128 -5.67 -10.77 4.91
N GLN A 129 -6.18 -11.48 5.91
CA GLN A 129 -5.58 -12.71 6.41
C GLN A 129 -5.43 -13.75 5.30
N SER A 130 -6.46 -13.94 4.48
CA SER A 130 -6.42 -14.87 3.34
C SER A 130 -5.30 -14.53 2.35
N ILE A 131 -5.10 -13.25 2.04
CA ILE A 131 -4.00 -12.81 1.15
C ILE A 131 -2.64 -13.12 1.78
N LEU A 132 -2.47 -12.85 3.09
CA LEU A 132 -1.22 -13.13 3.80
C LEU A 132 -0.91 -14.64 3.83
N GLU A 133 -1.91 -15.47 4.11
CA GLU A 133 -1.79 -16.93 4.10
C GLU A 133 -1.42 -17.48 2.71
N MET A 134 -1.96 -16.88 1.64
CA MET A 134 -1.57 -17.25 0.28
C MET A 134 -0.12 -16.90 -0.07
N LEU A 135 0.45 -15.85 0.54
CA LEU A 135 1.85 -15.46 0.37
C LEU A 135 2.81 -16.30 1.22
N GLU A 136 2.31 -16.88 2.31
CA GLU A 136 3.13 -17.67 3.24
C GLU A 136 3.83 -18.83 2.51
N GLY A 137 5.12 -18.97 2.74
CA GLY A 137 5.95 -20.01 2.11
C GLY A 137 6.24 -19.80 0.62
N LYS A 138 5.66 -18.77 -0.04
CA LYS A 138 5.92 -18.48 -1.45
C LYS A 138 6.91 -17.36 -1.68
N VAL A 139 7.10 -16.50 -0.70
CA VAL A 139 7.98 -15.34 -0.78
C VAL A 139 8.93 -15.30 0.39
N SER A 140 10.14 -14.77 0.15
CA SER A 140 11.15 -14.54 1.19
C SER A 140 11.25 -13.06 1.60
N GLY A 141 10.51 -12.18 0.91
CA GLY A 141 10.52 -10.74 1.16
C GLY A 141 9.70 -10.36 2.40
N ASN A 142 10.00 -9.18 2.95
CA ASN A 142 9.22 -8.61 4.04
C ASN A 142 7.86 -8.11 3.52
N ILE A 143 6.78 -8.47 4.19
CA ILE A 143 5.44 -8.02 3.85
C ILE A 143 5.06 -6.84 4.74
N ILE A 144 4.64 -5.74 4.13
CA ILE A 144 4.15 -4.55 4.82
C ILE A 144 2.70 -4.31 4.35
N VAL A 145 1.77 -4.45 5.27
CA VAL A 145 0.37 -4.11 5.04
C VAL A 145 0.13 -2.70 5.54
N TYR A 146 -0.36 -1.84 4.64
CA TYR A 146 -0.73 -0.48 5.02
C TYR A 146 -2.05 -0.46 5.77
N ASN A 147 -2.14 0.44 6.75
CA ASN A 147 -3.38 0.68 7.45
C ASN A 147 -4.49 1.11 6.50
N PHE A 148 -5.69 0.69 6.83
CA PHE A 148 -6.88 1.13 6.13
C PHE A 148 -7.14 2.63 6.33
N SER A 149 -7.64 3.25 5.28
CA SER A 149 -8.21 4.60 5.33
C SER A 149 -9.47 4.61 4.47
N PHE A 150 -10.41 5.49 4.75
CA PHE A 150 -11.42 5.83 3.77
C PHE A 150 -10.82 6.79 2.75
N SER A 151 -11.13 6.59 1.46
CA SER A 151 -10.69 7.47 0.37
C SER A 151 -11.47 8.78 0.35
N GLU A 152 -12.68 8.78 0.89
CA GLU A 152 -13.56 9.92 0.94
C GLU A 152 -13.64 10.52 2.34
N SER A 153 -14.09 11.78 2.42
CA SER A 153 -14.35 12.43 3.70
C SER A 153 -15.42 11.67 4.49
N LEU A 154 -15.26 11.63 5.81
CA LEU A 154 -16.23 11.02 6.70
C LEU A 154 -17.65 11.54 6.41
N SER A 155 -18.64 10.65 6.42
CA SER A 155 -20.04 11.00 6.14
C SER A 155 -20.59 12.08 7.08
N VAL A 156 -20.05 12.18 8.30
CA VAL A 156 -20.39 13.19 9.30
C VAL A 156 -19.13 13.67 10.03
N PRO A 157 -18.25 14.47 9.38
CA PRO A 157 -16.90 14.76 9.88
C PRO A 157 -16.85 15.41 11.26
N ILE A 158 -17.83 16.27 11.59
CA ILE A 158 -17.84 17.05 12.84
C ILE A 158 -18.29 16.20 14.05
N HIS A 159 -19.19 15.25 13.83
CA HIS A 159 -19.77 14.44 14.90
C HIS A 159 -19.16 13.05 15.03
N ASP A 160 -18.44 12.58 14.00
CA ASP A 160 -17.93 11.22 13.97
C ASP A 160 -17.02 10.89 15.17
N PRO A 161 -16.01 11.69 15.52
CA PRO A 161 -15.13 11.40 16.66
C PRO A 161 -15.83 11.42 18.03
N MET A 162 -16.98 12.09 18.13
CA MET A 162 -17.74 12.21 19.38
C MET A 162 -18.67 11.02 19.63
N GLN A 163 -18.88 10.17 18.65
CA GLN A 163 -19.76 9.01 18.78
C GLN A 163 -18.99 7.81 19.35
N SER A 164 -19.64 7.06 20.23
CA SER A 164 -19.11 5.80 20.79
C SER A 164 -18.87 4.74 19.70
N PHE A 165 -19.43 4.95 18.51
CA PHE A 165 -19.35 4.08 17.36
C PHE A 165 -19.19 4.94 16.10
N SER A 166 -17.95 5.25 15.73
CA SER A 166 -17.61 6.16 14.63
C SER A 166 -16.84 5.45 13.52
N GLN A 167 -16.84 6.03 12.32
CA GLN A 167 -16.04 5.55 11.20
C GLN A 167 -14.55 5.56 11.54
N ASP A 168 -14.05 6.64 12.13
CA ASP A 168 -12.66 6.78 12.53
C ASP A 168 -12.24 5.71 13.54
N ARG A 169 -13.06 5.47 14.56
CA ARG A 169 -12.82 4.41 15.54
C ARG A 169 -12.85 3.01 14.90
N PHE A 170 -13.80 2.75 14.01
CA PHE A 170 -13.88 1.48 13.29
C PHE A 170 -12.59 1.19 12.53
N ILE A 171 -12.05 2.17 11.80
CA ILE A 171 -10.80 2.04 11.06
C ILE A 171 -9.62 1.86 12.01
N SER A 172 -9.53 2.69 13.05
CA SER A 172 -8.39 2.65 13.99
C SER A 172 -8.30 1.32 14.76
N GLU A 173 -9.39 0.58 14.82
CA GLU A 173 -9.45 -0.74 15.44
C GLU A 173 -9.18 -1.91 14.47
N LEU A 174 -9.18 -1.67 13.14
CA LEU A 174 -8.91 -2.72 12.15
C LEU A 174 -7.50 -3.32 12.29
N PRO A 175 -6.41 -2.55 12.42
CA PRO A 175 -5.06 -3.08 12.47
C PRO A 175 -4.66 -3.70 13.83
N LYS A 176 -5.50 -3.62 14.85
CA LYS A 176 -5.18 -4.16 16.19
C LYS A 176 -5.43 -5.66 16.34
N SER A 177 -5.74 -6.36 15.28
CA SER A 177 -5.84 -7.81 15.31
C SER A 177 -4.48 -8.43 15.02
N GLN A 178 -3.68 -8.55 16.07
CA GLN A 178 -2.58 -9.49 16.29
C GLN A 178 -1.49 -9.60 15.20
N ALA A 179 -0.35 -9.02 15.53
CA ALA A 179 0.93 -9.62 15.16
C ALA A 179 1.15 -10.88 16.00
#